data_be87c776759895c6abdeef47978ef049
#
_entry.id   be87c776759895c6abdeef47978ef049
#
_cell.length_a   1.000
_cell.length_b   1.000
_cell.length_c   1.000
_cell.angle_alpha   90.00
_cell.angle_beta   90.00
_cell.angle_gamma   90.00
#
_symmetry.space_group_name_H-M   'P 1'
#
loop_
_entity.id
_entity.type
_entity.pdbx_description
1 polymer ?
#
loop_
_entity_poly.entity_id
_entity_poly.type
_entity_poly.pdbx_seq_one_letter_code
_entity_poly.pdbx_strand_id
1 'polypeptide(L)'
;PYLEQDDVALMQSLRGWRRDRVTGVEGLTLAGLLMFGRWSAVQEAVPHYFVDYQERPEAKTELRWVDRLVPDGTWSGNLFDFYRRVYRKLIADLKVPFGLKDGQRQDDTPVHVALREALVNTLVHADYTGRVSVLVVKRPDMFGFRNPGGLRLPLEQVIRGGESDCRNRILHQMFLLIGLGERGGSGMPKIFSGWQSRHWRQPLLREKDVPEQTLLELHMLDLLPEPVLEALRTRFGAAFDQVDALGRVILATAMIERVVNHARMAEICTDHPHDLSRALARLERDGMLLSQGQSKGKVYHLPGAAPVSPEQVFAFLDSSGSNELSFGSNAGSSGSSEDSFGSNGVNPADGGIASTDAGFGQASRDENGCLISPLLDAPVVDALSVLTPLLRGELLQRATLPRKKARLDRDSMISVILAVCDGRYVRLSVLAELLSRNVDGLRKGYLDALVKDNRILRAFPGTPTHEMQSYRTAEVGSKGLHRS
;
A
#
# COMPACT_ATOMS: atom_id res chain seq x y z
N PRO A 1 8.52 23.40 -36.29
CA PRO A 1 9.85 22.75 -36.42
C PRO A 1 9.81 21.25 -36.13
N TYR A 2 9.11 20.78 -35.07
CA TYR A 2 9.07 19.35 -34.74
C TYR A 2 8.23 18.51 -35.72
N LEU A 3 7.17 19.06 -36.29
CA LEU A 3 6.27 18.36 -37.25
C LEU A 3 6.88 18.16 -38.63
N GLU A 4 8.00 18.81 -38.93
CA GLU A 4 8.73 18.73 -40.20
C GLU A 4 9.89 17.72 -40.16
N GLN A 5 10.16 17.14 -38.99
CA GLN A 5 11.22 16.15 -38.79
C GLN A 5 10.70 14.75 -39.09
N ASP A 6 11.58 13.89 -39.60
CA ASP A 6 11.30 12.46 -39.64
C ASP A 6 11.23 11.87 -38.20
N ASP A 7 10.68 10.68 -38.04
CA ASP A 7 10.43 10.06 -36.75
C ASP A 7 11.72 9.86 -35.95
N VAL A 8 12.84 9.55 -36.59
CA VAL A 8 14.12 9.32 -35.91
C VAL A 8 14.71 10.66 -35.44
N ALA A 9 14.68 11.69 -36.29
CA ALA A 9 15.15 13.03 -35.94
C ALA A 9 14.30 13.63 -34.81
N LEU A 10 12.97 13.43 -34.86
CA LEU A 10 12.06 13.82 -33.77
C LEU A 10 12.44 13.11 -32.48
N MET A 11 12.59 11.79 -32.51
CA MET A 11 12.96 10.98 -31.34
C MET A 11 14.33 11.35 -30.78
N GLN A 12 15.30 11.72 -31.63
CA GLN A 12 16.60 12.25 -31.21
C GLN A 12 16.46 13.59 -30.50
N SER A 13 15.64 14.50 -31.04
CA SER A 13 15.33 15.79 -30.43
C SER A 13 14.66 15.64 -29.06
N LEU A 14 13.82 14.63 -28.89
CA LEU A 14 13.17 14.25 -27.63
C LEU A 14 14.10 13.48 -26.68
N ARG A 15 15.33 13.15 -27.09
CA ARG A 15 16.25 12.23 -26.40
C ARG A 15 15.69 10.83 -26.20
N GLY A 16 14.69 10.46 -26.99
CA GLY A 16 14.11 9.11 -27.02
C GLY A 16 14.91 8.14 -27.87
N TRP A 17 15.77 8.66 -28.75
CA TRP A 17 16.67 7.88 -29.60
C TRP A 17 18.10 8.41 -29.50
N ARG A 18 19.08 7.53 -29.47
CA ARG A 18 20.48 7.93 -29.46
C ARG A 18 21.38 6.89 -30.14
N ARG A 19 22.55 7.34 -30.56
CA ARG A 19 23.66 6.47 -30.92
C ARG A 19 24.56 6.24 -29.73
N ASP A 20 24.82 4.98 -29.40
CA ASP A 20 25.82 4.62 -28.41
C ASP A 20 27.22 4.97 -28.97
N ARG A 21 28.00 5.73 -28.22
CA ARG A 21 29.30 6.24 -28.68
C ARG A 21 30.43 5.17 -28.67
N VAL A 22 30.22 4.10 -27.90
CA VAL A 22 31.20 3.02 -27.74
C VAL A 22 30.94 1.94 -28.79
N THR A 23 29.73 1.49 -28.91
CA THR A 23 29.36 0.39 -29.81
C THR A 23 28.95 0.87 -31.20
N GLY A 24 28.63 2.15 -31.36
CA GLY A 24 28.08 2.71 -32.61
C GLY A 24 26.65 2.32 -32.91
N VAL A 25 25.98 1.50 -32.04
CA VAL A 25 24.62 1.05 -32.22
C VAL A 25 23.64 2.21 -31.95
N GLU A 26 22.67 2.34 -32.84
CA GLU A 26 21.58 3.32 -32.70
C GLU A 26 20.30 2.63 -32.24
N GLY A 27 19.54 3.30 -31.37
CA GLY A 27 18.28 2.74 -30.88
C GLY A 27 17.57 3.64 -29.88
N LEU A 28 16.40 3.16 -29.45
CA LEU A 28 15.62 3.81 -28.41
C LEU A 28 16.37 3.86 -27.09
N THR A 29 16.30 4.99 -26.43
CA THR A 29 16.68 5.07 -25.01
C THR A 29 15.57 4.42 -24.17
N LEU A 30 15.87 4.06 -22.90
CA LEU A 30 14.85 3.56 -21.99
C LEU A 30 13.66 4.53 -21.87
N ALA A 31 13.91 5.83 -21.81
CA ALA A 31 12.86 6.84 -21.76
C ALA A 31 12.01 6.86 -23.05
N GLY A 32 12.64 6.75 -24.21
CA GLY A 32 11.91 6.64 -25.49
C GLY A 32 11.07 5.38 -25.58
N LEU A 33 11.61 4.26 -25.11
CA LEU A 33 10.92 2.98 -25.07
C LEU A 33 9.70 3.02 -24.12
N LEU A 34 9.88 3.51 -22.89
CA LEU A 34 8.81 3.65 -21.91
C LEU A 34 7.71 4.60 -22.41
N MET A 35 8.10 5.69 -23.07
CA MET A 35 7.16 6.74 -23.51
C MET A 35 6.36 6.33 -24.75
N PHE A 36 6.96 5.64 -25.72
CA PHE A 36 6.38 5.40 -27.04
C PHE A 36 6.44 3.94 -27.50
N GLY A 37 7.09 3.06 -26.76
CA GLY A 37 7.27 1.65 -27.12
C GLY A 37 5.95 0.87 -27.08
N ARG A 38 5.97 -0.31 -27.67
CA ARG A 38 4.89 -1.30 -27.49
C ARG A 38 5.13 -2.11 -26.24
N TRP A 39 4.05 -2.56 -25.62
CA TRP A 39 4.05 -3.36 -24.39
C TRP A 39 5.11 -4.48 -24.40
N SER A 40 5.17 -5.30 -25.45
CA SER A 40 6.12 -6.41 -25.54
C SER A 40 7.58 -5.94 -25.48
N ALA A 41 7.92 -4.88 -26.23
CA ALA A 41 9.27 -4.33 -26.23
C ALA A 41 9.62 -3.65 -24.89
N VAL A 42 8.65 -3.03 -24.23
CA VAL A 42 8.87 -2.45 -22.89
C VAL A 42 9.15 -3.56 -21.87
N GLN A 43 8.38 -4.66 -21.90
CA GLN A 43 8.61 -5.80 -21.00
C GLN A 43 9.93 -6.52 -21.22
N GLU A 44 10.41 -6.58 -22.47
CA GLU A 44 11.72 -7.17 -22.79
C GLU A 44 12.84 -6.39 -22.10
N ALA A 45 12.78 -5.05 -22.11
CA ALA A 45 13.78 -4.19 -21.50
C ALA A 45 13.58 -4.01 -19.98
N VAL A 46 12.33 -4.02 -19.51
CA VAL A 46 11.91 -3.79 -18.13
C VAL A 46 10.88 -4.86 -17.74
N PRO A 47 11.30 -6.06 -17.34
CA PRO A 47 10.42 -7.21 -17.14
C PRO A 47 9.31 -6.99 -16.12
N HIS A 48 9.52 -6.11 -15.14
CA HIS A 48 8.54 -5.81 -14.09
C HIS A 48 7.70 -4.56 -14.38
N TYR A 49 7.85 -3.94 -15.55
CA TYR A 49 7.04 -2.78 -15.91
C TYR A 49 5.57 -3.13 -15.92
N PHE A 50 4.80 -2.43 -15.12
CA PHE A 50 3.35 -2.54 -15.10
C PHE A 50 2.73 -1.21 -14.66
N VAL A 51 1.68 -0.80 -15.36
CA VAL A 51 0.86 0.37 -15.04
C VAL A 51 -0.59 -0.06 -14.91
N ASP A 52 -1.26 0.41 -13.86
CA ASP A 52 -2.63 0.03 -13.52
C ASP A 52 -3.45 1.28 -13.16
N TYR A 53 -4.61 1.41 -13.74
CA TYR A 53 -5.64 2.35 -13.32
C TYR A 53 -6.87 1.56 -12.91
N GLN A 54 -7.44 1.92 -11.77
CA GLN A 54 -8.64 1.29 -11.23
C GLN A 54 -9.65 2.34 -10.80
N GLU A 55 -10.87 2.23 -11.29
CA GLU A 55 -12.01 2.95 -10.77
C GLU A 55 -12.78 2.03 -9.83
N ARG A 56 -12.94 2.45 -8.56
CA ARG A 56 -13.51 1.64 -7.50
C ARG A 56 -14.78 2.30 -6.98
N PRO A 57 -15.84 1.52 -6.63
CA PRO A 57 -17.02 2.04 -6.01
C PRO A 57 -16.72 2.53 -4.57
N GLU A 58 -17.61 3.37 -4.05
CA GLU A 58 -17.48 3.94 -2.71
C GLU A 58 -17.61 2.89 -1.59
N ALA A 59 -18.33 1.80 -1.83
CA ALA A 59 -18.56 0.74 -0.86
C ALA A 59 -17.24 0.02 -0.50
N LYS A 60 -16.84 0.12 0.78
CA LYS A 60 -15.61 -0.47 1.32
C LYS A 60 -15.56 -2.00 1.27
N THR A 61 -16.70 -2.65 1.09
CA THR A 61 -16.85 -4.12 1.07
C THR A 61 -16.65 -4.70 -0.32
N GLU A 62 -16.83 -3.91 -1.37
CA GLU A 62 -16.60 -4.38 -2.73
C GLU A 62 -15.20 -3.98 -3.19
N LEU A 63 -14.34 -4.94 -3.16
CA LEU A 63 -12.96 -4.84 -3.57
C LEU A 63 -12.81 -4.86 -5.10
N ARG A 64 -13.91 -4.90 -5.82
CA ARG A 64 -13.96 -4.99 -7.27
C ARG A 64 -13.93 -3.60 -7.90
N TRP A 65 -13.15 -3.44 -8.94
CA TRP A 65 -13.18 -2.24 -9.79
C TRP A 65 -14.41 -2.28 -10.71
N VAL A 66 -14.97 -1.12 -10.99
CA VAL A 66 -16.02 -0.93 -12.02
C VAL A 66 -15.41 -0.65 -13.38
N ASP A 67 -14.19 -0.10 -13.41
CA ASP A 67 -13.39 0.14 -14.61
C ASP A 67 -11.91 -0.07 -14.30
N ARG A 68 -11.17 -0.64 -15.26
CA ARG A 68 -9.73 -0.89 -15.11
C ARG A 68 -9.01 -0.70 -16.44
N LEU A 69 -7.81 -0.12 -16.40
CA LEU A 69 -6.92 -0.02 -17.54
C LEU A 69 -5.55 -0.58 -17.19
N VAL A 70 -5.19 -1.68 -17.81
CA VAL A 70 -3.87 -2.32 -17.71
C VAL A 70 -3.32 -2.60 -19.09
N PRO A 71 -2.02 -2.83 -19.27
CA PRO A 71 -1.46 -3.34 -20.51
C PRO A 71 -1.96 -4.77 -20.77
N ASP A 72 -2.92 -4.92 -21.64
CA ASP A 72 -3.59 -6.18 -22.01
C ASP A 72 -3.42 -6.54 -23.50
N GLY A 73 -2.60 -5.78 -24.22
CA GLY A 73 -2.37 -5.94 -25.64
C GLY A 73 -3.40 -5.22 -26.54
N THR A 74 -4.49 -4.66 -26.00
CA THR A 74 -5.48 -3.88 -26.77
C THR A 74 -5.01 -2.46 -27.09
N TRP A 75 -3.94 -2.01 -26.45
CA TRP A 75 -3.32 -0.72 -26.64
C TRP A 75 -1.78 -0.82 -26.47
N SER A 76 -1.07 0.27 -26.70
CA SER A 76 0.40 0.27 -26.73
C SER A 76 1.06 -0.15 -25.41
N GLY A 77 0.41 0.06 -24.26
CA GLY A 77 0.96 -0.20 -22.93
C GLY A 77 2.03 0.81 -22.48
N ASN A 78 2.34 1.84 -23.26
CA ASN A 78 3.36 2.83 -22.93
C ASN A 78 2.83 3.96 -22.04
N LEU A 79 3.75 4.78 -21.50
CA LEU A 79 3.42 5.84 -20.56
C LEU A 79 2.63 7.00 -21.16
N PHE A 80 2.86 7.32 -22.43
CA PHE A 80 2.15 8.42 -23.10
C PHE A 80 0.66 8.09 -23.28
N ASP A 81 0.37 6.90 -23.80
CA ASP A 81 -1.01 6.46 -23.97
C ASP A 81 -1.69 6.17 -22.64
N PHE A 82 -0.97 5.63 -21.63
CA PHE A 82 -1.46 5.50 -20.27
C PHE A 82 -1.88 6.86 -19.70
N TYR A 83 -0.98 7.85 -19.75
CA TYR A 83 -1.28 9.20 -19.30
C TYR A 83 -2.54 9.75 -19.97
N ARG A 84 -2.63 9.71 -21.29
CA ARG A 84 -3.77 10.27 -22.04
C ARG A 84 -5.10 9.60 -21.68
N ARG A 85 -5.10 8.27 -21.53
CA ARG A 85 -6.28 7.49 -21.19
C ARG A 85 -6.70 7.71 -19.75
N VAL A 86 -5.76 7.64 -18.81
CA VAL A 86 -6.03 7.81 -17.38
C VAL A 86 -6.46 9.24 -17.07
N TYR A 87 -5.78 10.25 -17.60
CA TYR A 87 -6.17 11.64 -17.34
C TYR A 87 -7.62 11.92 -17.76
N ARG A 88 -8.06 11.44 -18.92
CA ARG A 88 -9.46 11.56 -19.34
C ARG A 88 -10.43 10.89 -18.35
N LYS A 89 -10.07 9.72 -17.84
CA LYS A 89 -10.90 9.02 -16.85
C LYS A 89 -10.93 9.74 -15.51
N LEU A 90 -9.82 10.30 -15.06
CA LEU A 90 -9.76 11.07 -13.82
C LEU A 90 -10.69 12.28 -13.83
N ILE A 91 -10.78 13.00 -14.96
CA ILE A 91 -11.57 14.21 -15.06
C ILE A 91 -13.03 13.99 -15.53
N ALA A 92 -13.38 12.80 -16.02
CA ALA A 92 -14.65 12.53 -16.71
C ALA A 92 -15.88 12.94 -15.88
N ASP A 93 -15.90 12.63 -14.57
CA ASP A 93 -17.05 12.91 -13.70
C ASP A 93 -16.71 13.91 -12.59
N LEU A 94 -15.68 14.73 -12.83
CA LEU A 94 -15.21 15.69 -11.86
C LEU A 94 -16.20 16.84 -11.70
N LYS A 95 -16.99 16.80 -10.63
CA LYS A 95 -17.98 17.84 -10.30
C LYS A 95 -17.32 19.09 -9.71
N VAL A 96 -16.49 19.75 -10.51
CA VAL A 96 -15.86 21.02 -10.14
C VAL A 96 -16.46 22.12 -10.99
N PRO A 97 -17.04 23.17 -10.38
CA PRO A 97 -17.53 24.30 -11.15
C PRO A 97 -16.43 24.89 -12.03
N PHE A 98 -16.76 25.20 -13.27
CA PHE A 98 -15.83 25.86 -14.18
C PHE A 98 -15.46 27.24 -13.62
N GLY A 99 -14.20 27.64 -13.82
CA GLY A 99 -13.74 28.99 -13.51
C GLY A 99 -14.13 29.95 -14.62
N LEU A 100 -14.44 31.21 -14.27
CA LEU A 100 -14.51 32.33 -15.23
C LEU A 100 -13.23 33.14 -15.07
N LYS A 101 -12.47 33.29 -16.16
CA LYS A 101 -11.35 34.22 -16.22
C LYS A 101 -11.60 35.17 -17.37
N ASP A 102 -11.63 36.48 -17.08
CA ASP A 102 -11.88 37.55 -18.06
C ASP A 102 -13.20 37.34 -18.86
N GLY A 103 -14.24 36.79 -18.19
CA GLY A 103 -15.54 36.50 -18.81
C GLY A 103 -15.56 35.26 -19.71
N GLN A 104 -14.45 34.58 -19.88
CA GLN A 104 -14.37 33.32 -20.64
C GLN A 104 -14.37 32.10 -19.69
N ARG A 105 -15.12 31.08 -20.09
CA ARG A 105 -15.14 29.78 -19.39
C ARG A 105 -13.75 29.13 -19.42
N GLN A 106 -13.20 28.88 -18.25
CA GLN A 106 -12.01 28.04 -18.08
C GLN A 106 -12.42 26.65 -17.70
N ASP A 107 -12.19 25.70 -18.61
CA ASP A 107 -12.41 24.29 -18.34
C ASP A 107 -11.27 23.68 -17.48
N ASP A 108 -10.10 24.31 -17.46
CA ASP A 108 -8.92 23.86 -16.69
C ASP A 108 -8.86 24.57 -15.34
N THR A 109 -9.53 23.99 -14.34
CA THR A 109 -9.54 24.50 -12.97
C THR A 109 -8.25 24.12 -12.21
N PRO A 110 -7.93 24.75 -11.05
CA PRO A 110 -6.79 24.37 -10.22
C PRO A 110 -6.79 22.87 -9.84
N VAL A 111 -7.96 22.23 -9.74
CA VAL A 111 -8.09 20.78 -9.48
C VAL A 111 -7.65 19.95 -10.69
N HIS A 112 -8.01 20.37 -11.91
CA HIS A 112 -7.53 19.70 -13.12
C HIS A 112 -6.00 19.78 -13.25
N VAL A 113 -5.43 20.95 -12.96
CA VAL A 113 -3.97 21.14 -12.92
C VAL A 113 -3.34 20.23 -11.88
N ALA A 114 -3.91 20.13 -10.68
CA ALA A 114 -3.42 19.28 -9.61
C ALA A 114 -3.45 17.79 -10.00
N LEU A 115 -4.53 17.30 -10.60
CA LEU A 115 -4.64 15.90 -11.05
C LEU A 115 -3.65 15.58 -12.17
N ARG A 116 -3.46 16.51 -13.12
CA ARG A 116 -2.47 16.38 -14.19
C ARG A 116 -1.07 16.29 -13.62
N GLU A 117 -0.72 17.17 -12.69
CA GLU A 117 0.57 17.22 -12.04
C GLU A 117 0.82 15.96 -11.20
N ALA A 118 -0.19 15.50 -10.45
CA ALA A 118 -0.09 14.27 -9.68
C ALA A 118 0.19 13.04 -10.57
N LEU A 119 -0.53 12.93 -11.70
CA LEU A 119 -0.33 11.82 -12.64
C LEU A 119 1.05 11.87 -13.30
N VAL A 120 1.49 13.04 -13.77
CA VAL A 120 2.84 13.22 -14.35
C VAL A 120 3.92 12.87 -13.33
N ASN A 121 3.82 13.40 -12.10
CA ASN A 121 4.78 13.13 -11.04
C ASN A 121 4.86 11.62 -10.73
N THR A 122 3.72 10.94 -10.68
CA THR A 122 3.67 9.49 -10.47
C THR A 122 4.45 8.73 -11.55
N LEU A 123 4.37 9.16 -12.80
CA LEU A 123 5.07 8.52 -13.92
C LEU A 123 6.56 8.88 -13.97
N VAL A 124 6.93 10.14 -13.74
CA VAL A 124 8.33 10.57 -13.90
C VAL A 124 9.20 10.27 -12.69
N HIS A 125 8.61 10.02 -11.52
CA HIS A 125 9.35 9.63 -10.31
C HIS A 125 9.35 8.12 -10.04
N ALA A 126 8.60 7.31 -10.79
CA ALA A 126 8.55 5.87 -10.64
C ALA A 126 9.93 5.20 -10.87
N ASP A 127 10.25 4.23 -10.05
CA ASP A 127 11.36 3.31 -10.26
C ASP A 127 10.87 2.10 -11.07
N TYR A 128 11.08 2.16 -12.37
CA TYR A 128 10.66 1.10 -13.29
C TYR A 128 11.50 -0.17 -13.22
N THR A 129 12.58 -0.19 -12.43
CA THR A 129 13.41 -1.39 -12.24
C THR A 129 12.88 -2.28 -11.10
N GLY A 130 12.02 -1.74 -10.24
CA GLY A 130 11.41 -2.44 -9.12
C GLY A 130 10.27 -3.35 -9.52
N ARG A 131 9.79 -4.19 -8.58
CA ARG A 131 8.67 -5.12 -8.80
C ARG A 131 7.30 -4.50 -8.55
N VAL A 132 7.24 -3.33 -7.94
CA VAL A 132 5.99 -2.64 -7.66
C VAL A 132 5.50 -1.94 -8.91
N SER A 133 4.20 -2.03 -9.19
CA SER A 133 3.57 -1.33 -10.31
C SER A 133 3.23 0.12 -9.99
N VAL A 134 3.17 0.95 -11.02
CA VAL A 134 2.45 2.22 -10.94
C VAL A 134 0.96 1.91 -10.80
N LEU A 135 0.29 2.54 -9.83
CA LEU A 135 -1.14 2.39 -9.63
C LEU A 135 -1.81 3.75 -9.48
N VAL A 136 -2.88 3.96 -10.22
CA VAL A 136 -3.79 5.09 -10.07
C VAL A 136 -5.16 4.57 -9.69
N VAL A 137 -5.71 5.05 -8.58
CA VAL A 137 -7.05 4.70 -8.10
C VAL A 137 -7.95 5.92 -8.18
N LYS A 138 -9.14 5.77 -8.76
CA LYS A 138 -10.22 6.74 -8.70
C LYS A 138 -11.36 6.17 -7.88
N ARG A 139 -11.86 6.95 -6.94
CA ARG A 139 -13.07 6.70 -6.16
C ARG A 139 -13.94 7.96 -6.21
N PRO A 140 -15.24 7.87 -5.88
CA PRO A 140 -16.11 9.04 -5.80
C PRO A 140 -15.64 10.11 -4.80
N ASP A 141 -14.93 9.71 -3.75
CA ASP A 141 -14.47 10.54 -2.65
C ASP A 141 -12.98 10.89 -2.69
N MET A 142 -12.20 10.24 -3.58
CA MET A 142 -10.75 10.46 -3.60
C MET A 142 -10.04 9.95 -4.86
N PHE A 143 -8.83 10.46 -5.08
CA PHE A 143 -7.85 9.90 -6.01
C PHE A 143 -6.62 9.42 -5.25
N GLY A 144 -6.11 8.25 -5.63
CA GLY A 144 -4.88 7.68 -5.10
C GLY A 144 -3.84 7.48 -6.19
N PHE A 145 -2.60 7.84 -5.91
CA PHE A 145 -1.47 7.69 -6.82
C PHE A 145 -0.35 6.96 -6.09
N ARG A 146 0.11 5.87 -6.66
CA ARG A 146 1.23 5.09 -6.16
C ARG A 146 2.29 4.93 -7.24
N ASN A 147 3.51 5.22 -6.91
CA ASN A 147 4.64 4.87 -7.76
C ASN A 147 5.71 4.07 -6.98
N PRO A 148 6.38 3.11 -7.63
CA PRO A 148 7.51 2.41 -7.04
C PRO A 148 8.67 3.38 -6.78
N GLY A 149 9.44 3.12 -5.72
CA GLY A 149 10.54 3.94 -5.24
C GLY A 149 10.10 5.03 -4.25
N GLY A 150 10.97 5.31 -3.28
CA GLY A 150 10.81 6.38 -2.29
C GLY A 150 11.10 7.77 -2.84
N LEU A 151 10.84 8.76 -2.01
CA LEU A 151 11.21 10.15 -2.27
C LEU A 151 12.73 10.30 -2.32
N ARG A 152 13.23 11.17 -3.19
CA ARG A 152 14.65 11.48 -3.32
C ARG A 152 15.07 12.73 -2.55
N LEU A 153 14.09 13.43 -2.00
CA LEU A 153 14.23 14.58 -1.12
C LEU A 153 13.40 14.34 0.15
N PRO A 154 13.75 14.97 1.27
CA PRO A 154 12.93 14.91 2.48
C PRO A 154 11.49 15.34 2.22
N LEU A 155 10.52 14.66 2.84
CA LEU A 155 9.09 14.88 2.66
C LEU A 155 8.68 16.36 2.79
N GLU A 156 9.18 17.03 3.83
CA GLU A 156 8.89 18.45 4.07
C GLU A 156 9.38 19.35 2.92
N GLN A 157 10.52 19.02 2.31
CA GLN A 157 11.08 19.75 1.18
C GLN A 157 10.28 19.53 -0.09
N VAL A 158 9.82 18.27 -0.31
CA VAL A 158 8.94 17.92 -1.44
C VAL A 158 7.63 18.72 -1.35
N ILE A 159 7.00 18.79 -0.17
CA ILE A 159 5.74 19.53 0.04
C ILE A 159 5.96 21.02 -0.14
N ARG A 160 7.06 21.59 0.41
CA ARG A 160 7.38 23.01 0.28
C ARG A 160 7.68 23.40 -1.18
N GLY A 161 8.28 22.48 -1.94
CA GLY A 161 8.75 22.74 -3.30
C GLY A 161 10.01 23.62 -3.37
N GLY A 162 10.32 24.07 -4.57
CA GLY A 162 11.51 24.89 -4.84
C GLY A 162 12.72 24.06 -5.27
N GLU A 163 12.79 22.79 -4.90
CA GLU A 163 13.81 21.85 -5.35
C GLU A 163 13.16 20.61 -5.98
N SER A 164 13.88 19.97 -6.89
CA SER A 164 13.40 18.75 -7.57
C SER A 164 14.57 17.83 -7.91
N ASP A 165 14.46 16.58 -7.47
CA ASP A 165 15.31 15.51 -7.93
C ASP A 165 14.47 14.45 -8.66
N CYS A 166 14.25 14.69 -9.95
CA CYS A 166 13.44 13.80 -10.78
C CYS A 166 14.21 12.51 -11.13
N ARG A 167 13.62 11.35 -10.86
CA ARG A 167 14.19 10.02 -11.15
C ARG A 167 14.35 9.83 -12.65
N ASN A 168 13.35 10.13 -13.44
CA ASN A 168 13.32 9.93 -14.88
C ASN A 168 13.33 11.26 -15.65
N ARG A 169 14.47 11.99 -15.58
CA ARG A 169 14.61 13.35 -16.13
C ARG A 169 14.25 13.46 -17.61
N ILE A 170 14.55 12.43 -18.43
CA ILE A 170 14.24 12.46 -19.86
C ILE A 170 12.74 12.31 -20.08
N LEU A 171 12.07 11.42 -19.36
CA LEU A 171 10.60 11.31 -19.38
C LEU A 171 9.94 12.64 -18.98
N HIS A 172 10.44 13.26 -17.90
CA HIS A 172 9.94 14.58 -17.47
C HIS A 172 10.11 15.63 -18.57
N GLN A 173 11.27 15.69 -19.26
CA GLN A 173 11.48 16.60 -20.37
C GLN A 173 10.49 16.37 -21.53
N MET A 174 10.16 15.11 -21.83
CA MET A 174 9.17 14.78 -22.85
C MET A 174 7.78 15.31 -22.48
N PHE A 175 7.36 15.15 -21.22
CA PHE A 175 6.09 15.73 -20.73
C PHE A 175 6.10 17.27 -20.78
N LEU A 176 7.22 17.89 -20.41
CA LEU A 176 7.35 19.36 -20.49
C LEU A 176 7.18 19.91 -21.91
N LEU A 177 7.69 19.19 -22.92
CA LEU A 177 7.59 19.64 -24.33
C LEU A 177 6.17 19.66 -24.85
N ILE A 178 5.26 18.92 -24.26
CA ILE A 178 3.84 18.91 -24.59
C ILE A 178 3.00 19.73 -23.58
N GLY A 179 3.65 20.58 -22.78
CA GLY A 179 2.98 21.46 -21.83
C GLY A 179 2.48 20.76 -20.57
N LEU A 180 2.99 19.57 -20.27
CA LEU A 180 2.60 18.77 -19.10
C LEU A 180 3.76 18.75 -18.09
N GLY A 181 3.45 19.17 -16.87
CA GLY A 181 4.45 19.32 -15.81
C GLY A 181 5.19 20.67 -15.88
N GLU A 182 6.02 20.93 -14.87
CA GLU A 182 6.82 22.15 -14.76
C GLU A 182 8.20 21.89 -14.20
N ARG A 183 9.11 22.84 -14.39
CA ARG A 183 10.45 22.80 -13.81
C ARG A 183 10.47 23.48 -12.44
N GLY A 184 11.44 23.14 -11.59
CA GLY A 184 11.73 23.88 -10.37
C GLY A 184 10.97 23.46 -9.12
N GLY A 185 10.48 22.20 -9.06
CA GLY A 185 9.87 21.67 -7.83
C GLY A 185 8.54 22.33 -7.45
N SER A 186 7.80 22.87 -8.44
CA SER A 186 6.49 23.52 -8.22
C SER A 186 5.31 22.53 -8.23
N GLY A 187 5.54 21.26 -8.58
CA GLY A 187 4.48 20.26 -8.78
C GLY A 187 3.66 20.00 -7.52
N MET A 188 4.31 19.61 -6.43
CA MET A 188 3.60 19.35 -5.16
C MET A 188 2.89 20.59 -4.62
N PRO A 189 3.50 21.78 -4.53
CA PRO A 189 2.79 23.01 -4.15
C PRO A 189 1.53 23.27 -4.97
N LYS A 190 1.53 22.98 -6.28
CA LYS A 190 0.33 23.13 -7.13
C LYS A 190 -0.75 22.11 -6.80
N ILE A 191 -0.38 20.87 -6.50
CA ILE A 191 -1.33 19.85 -6.05
C ILE A 191 -2.00 20.33 -4.76
N PHE A 192 -1.22 20.79 -3.79
CA PHE A 192 -1.74 21.29 -2.52
C PHE A 192 -2.64 22.52 -2.72
N SER A 193 -2.20 23.53 -3.49
CA SER A 193 -3.00 24.72 -3.73
C SER A 193 -4.28 24.44 -4.52
N GLY A 194 -4.25 23.47 -5.45
CA GLY A 194 -5.42 23.03 -6.20
C GLY A 194 -6.50 22.44 -5.29
N TRP A 195 -6.11 21.61 -4.33
CA TRP A 195 -7.02 21.04 -3.34
C TRP A 195 -7.52 22.09 -2.34
N GLN A 196 -6.62 22.96 -1.85
CA GLN A 196 -6.97 24.05 -0.96
C GLN A 196 -7.97 25.03 -1.58
N SER A 197 -7.90 25.28 -2.90
CA SER A 197 -8.84 26.14 -3.62
C SER A 197 -10.30 25.69 -3.52
N ARG A 198 -10.55 24.43 -3.13
CA ARG A 198 -11.87 23.85 -2.94
C ARG A 198 -12.21 23.63 -1.46
N HIS A 199 -11.38 24.07 -0.53
CA HIS A 199 -11.49 23.82 0.90
C HIS A 199 -11.54 22.33 1.26
N TRP A 200 -11.00 21.47 0.38
CA TRP A 200 -10.87 20.05 0.63
C TRP A 200 -9.68 19.77 1.55
N ARG A 201 -9.68 18.57 2.12
CA ARG A 201 -8.56 18.10 2.94
C ARG A 201 -7.26 18.16 2.18
N GLN A 202 -6.22 18.60 2.87
CA GLN A 202 -4.88 18.66 2.28
C GLN A 202 -4.44 17.27 1.77
N PRO A 203 -3.76 17.24 0.62
CA PRO A 203 -3.16 16.02 0.08
C PRO A 203 -2.32 15.30 1.12
N LEU A 204 -2.36 13.98 1.11
CA LEU A 204 -1.60 13.13 2.01
C LEU A 204 -0.52 12.41 1.21
N LEU A 205 0.75 12.81 1.42
CA LEU A 205 1.91 12.19 0.81
C LEU A 205 2.62 11.32 1.84
N ARG A 206 2.92 10.07 1.49
CA ARG A 206 3.55 9.09 2.38
C ARG A 206 4.56 8.25 1.62
N GLU A 207 5.50 7.68 2.36
CA GLU A 207 6.41 6.64 1.90
C GLU A 207 6.08 5.31 2.57
N LYS A 208 6.35 4.24 1.85
CA LYS A 208 6.38 2.88 2.37
C LYS A 208 7.76 2.31 2.09
N ASP A 209 8.39 1.75 3.12
CA ASP A 209 9.78 1.27 3.03
C ASP A 209 9.89 -0.11 2.38
N VAL A 210 8.90 -0.99 2.55
CA VAL A 210 8.98 -2.38 2.08
C VAL A 210 7.65 -2.87 1.51
N PRO A 211 7.56 -3.07 0.20
CA PRO A 211 8.47 -2.59 -0.84
C PRO A 211 8.44 -1.07 -0.93
N GLU A 212 9.58 -0.47 -1.34
CA GLU A 212 9.73 0.98 -1.38
C GLU A 212 8.76 1.62 -2.38
N GLN A 213 7.92 2.54 -1.91
CA GLN A 213 6.85 3.17 -2.68
C GLN A 213 6.56 4.57 -2.17
N THR A 214 6.12 5.44 -3.08
CA THR A 214 5.53 6.74 -2.75
C THR A 214 4.02 6.68 -3.00
N LEU A 215 3.25 7.16 -2.03
CA LEU A 215 1.79 7.16 -2.01
C LEU A 215 1.27 8.58 -1.87
N LEU A 216 0.42 9.03 -2.80
CA LEU A 216 -0.27 10.32 -2.73
C LEU A 216 -1.78 10.09 -2.74
N GLU A 217 -2.47 10.58 -1.73
CA GLU A 217 -3.93 10.53 -1.61
C GLU A 217 -4.52 11.95 -1.69
N LEU A 218 -5.49 12.13 -2.54
CA LEU A 218 -6.18 13.39 -2.80
C LEU A 218 -7.67 13.22 -2.49
N HIS A 219 -8.06 13.53 -1.25
CA HIS A 219 -9.44 13.38 -0.79
C HIS A 219 -10.31 14.58 -1.18
N MET A 220 -11.47 14.34 -1.81
CA MET A 220 -12.47 15.35 -2.17
C MET A 220 -13.49 15.53 -1.05
N LEU A 221 -13.02 15.71 0.16
CA LEU A 221 -13.86 15.85 1.36
C LEU A 221 -13.57 17.18 2.04
N ASP A 222 -14.63 17.83 2.48
CA ASP A 222 -14.51 19.01 3.32
C ASP A 222 -13.76 18.71 4.62
N LEU A 223 -13.13 19.71 5.20
CA LEU A 223 -12.39 19.57 6.46
C LEU A 223 -13.27 19.02 7.59
N LEU A 224 -14.53 19.47 7.62
CA LEU A 224 -15.55 19.07 8.61
C LEU A 224 -16.85 18.67 7.90
N PRO A 225 -16.91 17.49 7.23
CA PRO A 225 -18.12 17.04 6.58
C PRO A 225 -19.25 16.81 7.60
N GLU A 226 -20.46 17.34 7.33
CA GLU A 226 -21.58 17.19 8.26
C GLU A 226 -21.90 15.73 8.67
N PRO A 227 -21.85 14.73 7.76
CA PRO A 227 -22.04 13.33 8.16
C PRO A 227 -20.99 12.84 9.18
N VAL A 228 -19.76 13.36 9.11
CA VAL A 228 -18.68 13.02 10.07
C VAL A 228 -18.95 13.68 11.42
N LEU A 229 -19.39 14.93 11.41
CA LEU A 229 -19.78 15.63 12.65
C LEU A 229 -20.95 14.96 13.35
N GLU A 230 -21.96 14.53 12.60
CA GLU A 230 -23.11 13.77 13.13
C GLU A 230 -22.67 12.41 13.71
N ALA A 231 -21.79 11.69 13.02
CA ALA A 231 -21.23 10.43 13.52
C ALA A 231 -20.41 10.63 14.79
N LEU A 232 -19.65 11.73 14.89
CA LEU A 232 -18.90 12.09 16.10
C LEU A 232 -19.84 12.49 17.26
N ARG A 233 -20.91 13.26 16.98
CA ARG A 233 -21.96 13.58 17.97
C ARG A 233 -22.64 12.32 18.50
N THR A 234 -23.02 11.40 17.59
CA THR A 234 -23.63 10.11 17.97
C THR A 234 -22.68 9.30 18.86
N ARG A 235 -21.39 9.34 18.57
CA ARG A 235 -20.39 8.56 19.28
C ARG A 235 -20.05 9.09 20.67
N PHE A 236 -19.86 10.42 20.80
CA PHE A 236 -19.36 11.06 22.01
C PHE A 236 -20.42 11.87 22.75
N GLY A 237 -21.63 12.01 22.18
CA GLY A 237 -22.74 12.74 22.80
C GLY A 237 -22.39 14.19 23.14
N ALA A 238 -22.89 14.65 24.29
CA ALA A 238 -22.70 16.02 24.78
C ALA A 238 -21.22 16.39 24.99
N ALA A 239 -20.34 15.42 25.17
CA ALA A 239 -18.91 15.68 25.31
C ALA A 239 -18.32 16.26 24.01
N PHE A 240 -18.82 15.85 22.84
CA PHE A 240 -18.39 16.40 21.55
C PHE A 240 -18.76 17.88 21.39
N ASP A 241 -19.90 18.31 21.95
CA ASP A 241 -20.34 19.72 21.83
C ASP A 241 -19.43 20.67 22.60
N GLN A 242 -18.73 20.18 23.63
CA GLN A 242 -17.75 20.94 24.39
C GLN A 242 -16.35 21.01 23.72
N VAL A 243 -16.14 20.26 22.62
CA VAL A 243 -14.88 20.27 21.91
C VAL A 243 -14.77 21.55 21.08
N ASP A 244 -13.62 22.25 21.21
CA ASP A 244 -13.32 23.44 20.43
C ASP A 244 -13.13 23.15 18.93
N ALA A 245 -12.99 24.19 18.13
CA ALA A 245 -12.86 24.08 16.67
C ALA A 245 -11.67 23.19 16.28
N LEU A 246 -10.51 23.38 16.91
CA LEU A 246 -9.31 22.60 16.63
C LEU A 246 -9.50 21.11 16.98
N GLY A 247 -10.08 20.83 18.13
CA GLY A 247 -10.38 19.47 18.55
C GLY A 247 -11.36 18.76 17.61
N ARG A 248 -12.37 19.47 17.10
CA ARG A 248 -13.31 18.93 16.09
C ARG A 248 -12.61 18.56 14.79
N VAL A 249 -11.68 19.40 14.32
CA VAL A 249 -10.86 19.10 13.13
C VAL A 249 -10.00 17.85 13.38
N ILE A 250 -9.37 17.74 14.56
CA ILE A 250 -8.56 16.56 14.91
C ILE A 250 -9.42 15.29 14.92
N LEU A 251 -10.59 15.31 15.59
CA LEU A 251 -11.48 14.15 15.66
C LEU A 251 -12.06 13.76 14.29
N ALA A 252 -12.46 14.76 13.48
CA ALA A 252 -12.93 14.52 12.13
C ALA A 252 -11.83 13.92 11.25
N THR A 253 -10.59 14.42 11.38
CA THR A 253 -9.44 13.86 10.68
C THR A 253 -9.18 12.42 11.11
N ALA A 254 -9.20 12.14 12.43
CA ALA A 254 -9.04 10.78 12.94
C ALA A 254 -10.14 9.82 12.47
N MET A 255 -11.37 10.30 12.28
CA MET A 255 -12.48 9.49 11.75
C MET A 255 -12.29 9.17 10.26
N ILE A 256 -11.83 10.12 9.48
CA ILE A 256 -11.68 9.97 8.02
C ILE A 256 -10.39 9.22 7.67
N GLU A 257 -9.26 9.69 8.21
CA GLU A 257 -7.93 9.14 7.88
C GLU A 257 -7.54 7.96 8.77
N ARG A 258 -8.39 7.62 9.77
CA ARG A 258 -8.22 6.54 10.74
C ARG A 258 -7.13 6.77 11.75
N VAL A 259 -6.03 7.41 11.37
CA VAL A 259 -4.87 7.70 12.18
C VAL A 259 -4.43 9.14 11.93
N VAL A 260 -4.12 9.87 13.00
CA VAL A 260 -3.55 11.22 12.92
C VAL A 260 -2.30 11.32 13.78
N ASN A 261 -1.41 12.21 13.41
CA ASN A 261 -0.26 12.58 14.23
C ASN A 261 -0.05 14.10 14.21
N HIS A 262 0.89 14.58 15.03
CA HIS A 262 1.16 16.01 15.13
C HIS A 262 1.59 16.62 13.78
N ALA A 263 2.43 15.93 13.00
CA ALA A 263 2.90 16.40 11.70
C ALA A 263 1.73 16.59 10.73
N ARG A 264 0.82 15.59 10.67
CA ARG A 264 -0.37 15.67 9.82
C ARG A 264 -1.30 16.81 10.23
N MET A 265 -1.49 17.03 11.51
CA MET A 265 -2.31 18.15 11.98
C MET A 265 -1.67 19.51 11.67
N ALA A 266 -0.34 19.62 11.74
CA ALA A 266 0.38 20.84 11.35
C ALA A 266 0.29 21.12 9.82
N GLU A 267 0.07 20.11 8.98
CA GLU A 267 -0.21 20.28 7.56
C GLU A 267 -1.64 20.79 7.30
N ILE A 268 -2.62 20.35 8.11
CA ILE A 268 -4.05 20.64 7.94
C ILE A 268 -4.45 21.96 8.59
N CYS A 269 -3.89 22.27 9.76
CA CYS A 269 -4.25 23.42 10.58
C CYS A 269 -3.14 24.48 10.55
N THR A 270 -3.54 25.75 10.65
CA THR A 270 -2.62 26.89 10.78
C THR A 270 -2.30 27.22 12.24
N ASP A 271 -2.80 26.40 13.17
CA ASP A 271 -2.61 26.57 14.59
C ASP A 271 -1.14 26.36 15.01
N HIS A 272 -0.74 27.04 16.08
CA HIS A 272 0.64 26.91 16.58
C HIS A 272 0.92 25.47 17.02
N PRO A 273 2.11 24.90 16.75
CA PRO A 273 2.47 23.52 17.12
C PRO A 273 2.23 23.14 18.57
N HIS A 274 2.39 24.11 19.49
CA HIS A 274 2.10 23.93 20.90
C HIS A 274 0.61 23.69 21.18
N ASP A 275 -0.28 24.41 20.47
CA ASP A 275 -1.73 24.27 20.63
C ASP A 275 -2.22 22.96 20.05
N LEU A 276 -1.67 22.51 18.92
CA LEU A 276 -1.89 21.17 18.36
C LEU A 276 -1.51 20.07 19.37
N SER A 277 -0.33 20.17 19.97
CA SER A 277 0.14 19.21 20.98
C SER A 277 -0.78 19.17 22.20
N ARG A 278 -1.24 20.34 22.65
CA ARG A 278 -2.16 20.47 23.79
C ARG A 278 -3.54 19.90 23.46
N ALA A 279 -4.07 20.16 22.28
CA ALA A 279 -5.36 19.63 21.83
C ALA A 279 -5.34 18.11 21.71
N LEU A 280 -4.31 17.53 21.10
CA LEU A 280 -4.12 16.07 21.02
C LEU A 280 -4.06 15.43 22.41
N ALA A 281 -3.26 15.98 23.33
CA ALA A 281 -3.13 15.48 24.70
C ALA A 281 -4.44 15.62 25.50
N ARG A 282 -5.22 16.68 25.27
CA ARG A 282 -6.54 16.87 25.88
C ARG A 282 -7.53 15.80 25.40
N LEU A 283 -7.66 15.62 24.08
CA LEU A 283 -8.57 14.62 23.50
C LEU A 283 -8.22 13.19 23.90
N GLU A 284 -6.92 12.90 24.08
CA GLU A 284 -6.45 11.62 24.63
C GLU A 284 -6.88 11.43 26.08
N ARG A 285 -6.68 12.46 26.93
CA ARG A 285 -7.08 12.45 28.34
C ARG A 285 -8.60 12.31 28.51
N ASP A 286 -9.37 12.98 27.66
CA ASP A 286 -10.83 12.94 27.65
C ASP A 286 -11.38 11.62 27.04
N GLY A 287 -10.51 10.68 26.65
CA GLY A 287 -10.87 9.38 26.11
C GLY A 287 -11.47 9.41 24.70
N MET A 288 -11.40 10.55 24.02
CA MET A 288 -11.89 10.70 22.65
C MET A 288 -10.88 10.21 21.61
N LEU A 289 -9.59 10.15 21.97
CA LEU A 289 -8.52 9.55 21.18
C LEU A 289 -7.75 8.53 22.03
N LEU A 290 -7.25 7.51 21.35
CA LEU A 290 -6.24 6.59 21.89
C LEU A 290 -4.94 6.82 21.13
N SER A 291 -3.80 6.65 21.81
CA SER A 291 -2.50 6.81 21.17
C SER A 291 -1.71 5.51 21.12
N GLN A 292 -0.87 5.39 20.10
CA GLN A 292 0.08 4.30 19.90
C GLN A 292 1.45 4.86 19.50
N GLY A 293 2.52 4.24 19.97
CA GLY A 293 3.89 4.69 19.71
C GLY A 293 4.40 5.70 20.73
N GLN A 294 5.64 6.16 20.55
CA GLN A 294 6.32 7.11 21.44
C GLN A 294 7.02 8.21 20.64
N SER A 295 7.17 9.38 21.26
CA SER A 295 7.88 10.52 20.68
C SER A 295 7.40 10.94 19.29
N LYS A 296 8.29 11.11 18.32
CA LYS A 296 7.97 11.55 16.96
C LYS A 296 7.10 10.55 16.17
N GLY A 297 7.05 9.29 16.58
CA GLY A 297 6.20 8.25 15.98
C GLY A 297 4.84 8.07 16.66
N LYS A 298 4.44 8.96 17.59
CA LYS A 298 3.16 8.87 18.29
C LYS A 298 2.02 9.18 17.31
N VAL A 299 1.10 8.23 17.18
CA VAL A 299 -0.11 8.36 16.37
C VAL A 299 -1.35 8.25 17.25
N TYR A 300 -2.44 8.87 16.82
CA TYR A 300 -3.71 8.91 17.54
C TYR A 300 -4.81 8.36 16.64
N HIS A 301 -5.77 7.66 17.24
CA HIS A 301 -6.94 7.10 16.55
C HIS A 301 -8.17 7.14 17.46
N LEU A 302 -9.35 7.02 16.88
CA LEU A 302 -10.59 6.94 17.65
C LEU A 302 -10.66 5.61 18.43
N PRO A 303 -11.24 5.55 19.63
CA PRO A 303 -11.47 4.32 20.38
C PRO A 303 -12.22 3.28 19.50
N GLY A 304 -11.79 2.02 19.51
CA GLY A 304 -12.42 0.96 18.69
C GLY A 304 -12.22 1.05 17.17
N ALA A 305 -11.46 2.03 16.68
CA ALA A 305 -10.94 2.03 15.32
C ALA A 305 -9.52 1.43 15.37
N ALA A 306 -9.32 0.27 14.75
CA ALA A 306 -7.96 -0.23 14.57
C ALA A 306 -7.18 0.75 13.69
N PRO A 307 -5.90 1.06 14.01
CA PRO A 307 -5.05 1.81 13.12
C PRO A 307 -4.96 1.04 11.80
N VAL A 308 -5.45 1.67 10.75
CA VAL A 308 -5.39 1.10 9.42
C VAL A 308 -4.09 1.53 8.79
N SER A 309 -3.37 0.59 8.19
CA SER A 309 -2.15 0.89 7.44
C SER A 309 -2.48 1.87 6.30
N PRO A 310 -1.57 2.80 5.96
CA PRO A 310 -1.72 3.74 4.85
C PRO A 310 -2.08 3.09 3.52
N GLU A 311 -1.89 1.80 3.42
CA GLU A 311 -1.96 0.97 2.23
C GLU A 311 -3.35 0.51 1.87
N GLN A 312 -4.37 0.70 2.72
CA GLN A 312 -5.72 0.19 2.43
C GLN A 312 -6.36 0.78 1.16
N VAL A 313 -5.97 1.99 0.78
CA VAL A 313 -6.38 2.55 -0.51
C VAL A 313 -5.76 1.75 -1.67
N PHE A 314 -4.59 1.20 -1.45
CA PHE A 314 -3.78 0.47 -2.43
C PHE A 314 -3.72 -1.04 -2.19
N ALA A 315 -4.33 -1.53 -1.11
CA ALA A 315 -4.18 -2.90 -0.56
C ALA A 315 -4.53 -4.05 -1.51
N PHE A 316 -5.18 -3.76 -2.63
CA PHE A 316 -5.61 -4.77 -3.60
C PHE A 316 -4.52 -5.35 -4.47
N LEU A 317 -3.36 -4.73 -4.55
CA LEU A 317 -2.32 -5.18 -5.46
C LEU A 317 -1.28 -6.07 -4.81
N ASP A 318 -1.17 -6.05 -3.48
CA ASP A 318 -0.19 -6.89 -2.81
C ASP A 318 -0.61 -8.37 -2.79
N SER A 319 -1.90 -8.66 -2.94
CA SER A 319 -2.43 -10.03 -3.07
C SER A 319 -2.54 -10.55 -4.51
N SER A 320 -2.54 -9.66 -5.52
CA SER A 320 -2.63 -10.07 -6.94
C SER A 320 -1.38 -9.76 -7.76
N GLY A 321 -0.41 -9.04 -7.19
CA GLY A 321 0.86 -8.72 -7.85
C GLY A 321 1.85 -9.88 -7.96
N SER A 322 1.55 -11.02 -7.34
CA SER A 322 2.31 -12.26 -7.51
C SER A 322 1.63 -13.28 -8.42
N ASN A 323 0.47 -12.94 -9.00
CA ASN A 323 0.00 -13.74 -10.11
C ASN A 323 0.90 -13.44 -11.31
N GLU A 324 1.92 -14.26 -11.46
CA GLU A 324 2.49 -14.62 -12.73
C GLU A 324 1.33 -14.90 -13.70
N LEU A 325 0.97 -13.89 -14.50
CA LEU A 325 0.44 -14.16 -15.80
C LEU A 325 1.61 -14.73 -16.60
N SER A 326 1.92 -16.00 -16.35
CA SER A 326 2.64 -16.82 -17.31
C SER A 326 1.71 -16.93 -18.53
N PHE A 327 1.80 -15.95 -19.41
CA PHE A 327 1.41 -16.14 -20.78
C PHE A 327 2.40 -17.15 -21.37
N GLY A 328 2.01 -18.42 -21.30
CA GLY A 328 2.67 -19.47 -22.06
C GLY A 328 2.72 -19.03 -23.51
N SER A 329 3.92 -18.89 -24.01
CA SER A 329 4.22 -18.90 -25.43
C SER A 329 3.78 -20.26 -26.00
N ASN A 330 2.54 -20.36 -26.47
CA ASN A 330 2.14 -21.45 -27.34
C ASN A 330 2.55 -21.10 -28.78
N ALA A 331 3.75 -21.55 -29.12
CA ALA A 331 4.07 -21.86 -30.51
C ALA A 331 3.23 -23.09 -30.88
N GLY A 332 2.49 -22.97 -31.98
CA GLY A 332 1.53 -23.94 -32.43
C GLY A 332 2.09 -25.32 -32.73
N SER A 333 1.29 -26.34 -32.51
CA SER A 333 1.18 -27.49 -33.38
C SER A 333 -0.27 -27.99 -33.38
N SER A 334 -0.79 -28.05 -34.58
CA SER A 334 -2.06 -28.64 -34.99
C SER A 334 -2.15 -30.12 -34.59
N GLY A 335 -3.30 -30.54 -34.06
CA GLY A 335 -3.63 -31.96 -33.91
C GLY A 335 -5.05 -32.12 -33.39
N SER A 336 -5.92 -32.51 -34.31
CA SER A 336 -7.33 -32.88 -34.19
C SER A 336 -7.56 -34.11 -33.28
N SER A 337 -8.67 -34.10 -32.55
CA SER A 337 -9.77 -35.10 -32.45
C SER A 337 -10.47 -34.99 -31.09
N GLU A 338 -11.70 -34.63 -31.09
CA GLU A 338 -12.99 -35.33 -30.91
C GLU A 338 -13.18 -36.12 -29.59
N ASP A 339 -14.41 -35.92 -29.09
CA ASP A 339 -15.24 -36.75 -28.17
C ASP A 339 -15.02 -36.61 -26.67
N SER A 340 -16.01 -36.25 -25.94
CA SER A 340 -17.44 -36.47 -25.70
C SER A 340 -17.74 -36.64 -24.21
N PHE A 341 -18.80 -35.98 -23.74
CA PHE A 341 -19.77 -36.35 -22.70
C PHE A 341 -19.37 -36.65 -21.25
N GLY A 342 -20.07 -35.97 -20.35
CA GLY A 342 -20.35 -36.46 -19.02
C GLY A 342 -20.86 -35.40 -18.01
N SER A 343 -22.15 -35.15 -18.04
CA SER A 343 -22.94 -34.44 -17.03
C SER A 343 -22.89 -35.17 -15.67
N ASN A 344 -22.84 -34.44 -14.56
CA ASN A 344 -23.86 -34.56 -13.50
C ASN A 344 -23.59 -33.55 -12.37
N GLY A 345 -24.64 -32.80 -12.13
CA GLY A 345 -24.78 -31.89 -11.03
C GLY A 345 -25.06 -32.56 -9.70
N VAL A 346 -24.92 -31.78 -8.66
CA VAL A 346 -25.80 -31.68 -7.48
C VAL A 346 -25.35 -30.44 -6.66
N ASN A 347 -26.20 -29.41 -6.51
CA ASN A 347 -26.29 -28.53 -5.36
C ASN A 347 -27.10 -29.30 -4.26
N PRO A 348 -27.09 -28.95 -2.97
CA PRO A 348 -27.29 -27.63 -2.44
C PRO A 348 -26.61 -27.28 -1.07
N ALA A 349 -26.59 -25.96 -0.79
CA ALA A 349 -26.80 -25.25 0.49
C ALA A 349 -26.12 -25.79 1.77
N ASP A 350 -25.23 -24.99 2.36
CA ASP A 350 -25.49 -24.28 3.61
C ASP A 350 -24.36 -23.33 3.99
N GLY A 351 -24.74 -22.25 4.68
CA GLY A 351 -23.91 -21.11 4.95
C GLY A 351 -22.80 -21.36 5.98
N GLY A 352 -21.65 -20.80 5.68
CA GLY A 352 -20.52 -20.66 6.58
C GLY A 352 -19.63 -19.55 6.09
N ILE A 353 -19.53 -18.49 6.86
CA ILE A 353 -18.65 -17.34 6.60
C ILE A 353 -17.21 -17.84 6.57
N ALA A 354 -16.65 -18.03 5.37
CA ALA A 354 -15.24 -18.33 5.18
C ALA A 354 -14.46 -17.01 5.09
N SER A 355 -13.74 -16.67 6.15
CA SER A 355 -12.65 -15.69 6.10
C SER A 355 -11.49 -16.30 5.31
N THR A 356 -11.28 -15.86 4.09
CA THR A 356 -10.16 -16.27 3.24
C THR A 356 -8.88 -15.61 3.74
N ASP A 357 -8.11 -16.36 4.50
CA ASP A 357 -6.74 -16.01 4.90
C ASP A 357 -5.77 -16.49 3.79
N ALA A 358 -5.34 -15.58 2.94
CA ALA A 358 -4.57 -15.87 1.72
C ALA A 358 -3.15 -16.44 1.95
N GLY A 359 -2.73 -16.61 3.20
CA GLY A 359 -1.39 -17.11 3.55
C GLY A 359 -1.28 -18.62 3.75
N PHE A 360 -2.39 -19.29 4.04
CA PHE A 360 -2.37 -20.72 4.41
C PHE A 360 -3.22 -21.62 3.49
N GLY A 361 -3.69 -21.11 2.35
CA GLY A 361 -4.57 -21.85 1.45
C GLY A 361 -6.03 -21.90 1.96
N GLN A 362 -6.83 -22.88 1.50
CA GLN A 362 -8.16 -23.13 2.08
C GLN A 362 -8.00 -23.63 3.52
N ALA A 363 -8.03 -22.72 4.48
CA ALA A 363 -7.79 -23.02 5.88
C ALA A 363 -9.13 -23.12 6.63
N SER A 364 -9.28 -24.18 7.40
CA SER A 364 -10.34 -24.36 8.40
C SER A 364 -9.76 -24.16 9.80
N ARG A 365 -10.61 -24.01 10.82
CA ARG A 365 -10.17 -23.95 12.22
C ARG A 365 -10.48 -25.26 12.94
N ASP A 366 -9.56 -25.68 13.82
CA ASP A 366 -9.78 -26.80 14.70
C ASP A 366 -10.70 -26.43 15.89
N GLU A 367 -11.01 -27.43 16.73
CA GLU A 367 -11.80 -27.27 17.96
C GLU A 367 -11.18 -26.26 18.97
N ASN A 368 -9.89 -25.99 18.87
CA ASN A 368 -9.15 -25.05 19.72
C ASN A 368 -9.10 -23.64 19.13
N GLY A 369 -9.65 -23.42 17.93
CA GLY A 369 -9.62 -22.15 17.22
C GLY A 369 -8.33 -21.91 16.43
N CYS A 370 -7.41 -22.88 16.36
CA CYS A 370 -6.20 -22.80 15.56
C CYS A 370 -6.51 -23.03 14.08
N LEU A 371 -5.79 -22.35 13.20
CA LEU A 371 -5.91 -22.46 11.77
C LEU A 371 -5.25 -23.78 11.29
N ILE A 372 -5.99 -24.60 10.54
CA ILE A 372 -5.47 -25.80 9.87
C ILE A 372 -5.22 -25.46 8.41
N SER A 373 -3.97 -25.59 7.97
CA SER A 373 -3.58 -25.37 6.58
C SER A 373 -3.10 -26.68 5.96
N PRO A 374 -3.53 -27.02 4.74
CA PRO A 374 -3.03 -28.20 4.04
C PRO A 374 -1.53 -28.08 3.65
N LEU A 375 -0.96 -26.87 3.76
CA LEU A 375 0.44 -26.58 3.46
C LEU A 375 1.38 -26.81 4.65
N LEU A 376 0.83 -27.01 5.85
CA LEU A 376 1.60 -27.14 7.09
C LEU A 376 1.26 -28.44 7.82
N ASP A 377 2.25 -28.99 8.49
CA ASP A 377 2.18 -30.25 9.22
C ASP A 377 1.68 -30.09 10.67
N ALA A 378 1.33 -28.85 11.09
CA ALA A 378 0.80 -28.54 12.41
C ALA A 378 -0.14 -27.33 12.35
N PRO A 379 -1.10 -27.22 13.32
CA PRO A 379 -2.02 -26.09 13.38
C PRO A 379 -1.29 -24.77 13.68
N VAL A 380 -1.92 -23.66 13.29
CA VAL A 380 -1.36 -22.30 13.41
C VAL A 380 -2.16 -21.46 14.37
N VAL A 381 -1.50 -20.85 15.33
CA VAL A 381 -2.05 -19.81 16.22
C VAL A 381 -1.79 -18.46 15.55
N ASP A 382 -2.80 -17.93 14.89
CA ASP A 382 -2.76 -16.68 14.13
C ASP A 382 -3.25 -15.46 14.91
N ALA A 383 -4.15 -15.66 15.91
CA ALA A 383 -4.62 -14.60 16.82
C ALA A 383 -5.08 -15.21 18.16
N LEU A 384 -4.81 -14.52 19.28
CA LEU A 384 -5.25 -14.98 20.61
C LEU A 384 -6.76 -14.84 20.84
N SER A 385 -7.43 -13.94 20.13
CA SER A 385 -8.85 -13.66 20.28
C SER A 385 -9.78 -14.79 19.80
N VAL A 386 -9.28 -15.62 18.88
CA VAL A 386 -10.06 -16.71 18.25
C VAL A 386 -9.82 -18.07 18.93
N LEU A 387 -8.86 -18.17 19.85
CA LEU A 387 -8.57 -19.39 20.58
C LEU A 387 -9.60 -19.66 21.66
N THR A 388 -9.81 -20.95 21.95
CA THR A 388 -10.59 -21.34 23.13
C THR A 388 -9.96 -20.81 24.42
N PRO A 389 -10.78 -20.53 25.45
CA PRO A 389 -10.28 -20.03 26.73
C PRO A 389 -9.23 -20.96 27.37
N LEU A 390 -9.35 -22.27 27.14
CA LEU A 390 -8.43 -23.29 27.65
C LEU A 390 -7.03 -23.14 27.02
N LEU A 391 -6.95 -23.18 25.69
CA LEU A 391 -5.66 -23.05 24.97
C LEU A 391 -5.03 -21.68 25.17
N ARG A 392 -5.83 -20.61 25.15
CA ARG A 392 -5.36 -19.25 25.46
C ARG A 392 -4.76 -19.15 26.87
N GLY A 393 -5.42 -19.77 27.86
CA GLY A 393 -4.93 -19.81 29.23
C GLY A 393 -3.60 -20.56 29.34
N GLU A 394 -3.46 -21.71 28.69
CA GLU A 394 -2.22 -22.48 28.61
C GLU A 394 -1.05 -21.68 28.04
N LEU A 395 -1.25 -21.03 26.90
CA LEU A 395 -0.21 -20.20 26.26
C LEU A 395 0.21 -19.02 27.13
N LEU A 396 -0.74 -18.36 27.78
CA LEU A 396 -0.46 -17.27 28.73
C LEU A 396 0.29 -17.75 29.96
N GLN A 397 -0.01 -18.95 30.46
CA GLN A 397 0.68 -19.58 31.58
C GLN A 397 2.15 -19.87 31.21
N ARG A 398 2.40 -20.46 30.02
CA ARG A 398 3.75 -20.70 29.50
C ARG A 398 4.54 -19.40 29.32
N ALA A 399 3.88 -18.30 28.97
CA ALA A 399 4.47 -16.98 28.77
C ALA A 399 4.55 -16.11 30.05
N THR A 400 4.26 -16.66 31.24
CA THR A 400 4.17 -15.88 32.48
C THR A 400 5.49 -15.18 32.86
N LEU A 401 6.63 -15.82 32.69
CA LEU A 401 7.93 -15.29 33.07
C LEU A 401 8.31 -14.01 32.27
N PRO A 402 8.29 -14.01 30.92
CA PRO A 402 8.61 -12.81 30.15
C PRO A 402 7.60 -11.67 30.36
N ARG A 403 6.36 -11.97 30.71
CA ARG A 403 5.34 -10.95 31.02
C ARG A 403 5.57 -10.26 32.37
N LYS A 404 6.08 -10.99 33.36
CA LYS A 404 6.36 -10.46 34.72
C LYS A 404 7.71 -9.73 34.82
N LYS A 405 8.70 -10.10 34.01
CA LYS A 405 10.07 -9.55 34.09
C LYS A 405 10.44 -8.86 32.78
N ALA A 406 10.73 -7.56 32.84
CA ALA A 406 11.16 -6.77 31.66
C ALA A 406 12.50 -7.27 31.11
N ARG A 407 13.42 -7.73 31.97
CA ARG A 407 14.69 -8.35 31.58
C ARG A 407 14.69 -9.81 32.04
N LEU A 408 14.84 -10.72 31.09
CA LEU A 408 15.01 -12.15 31.31
C LEU A 408 16.34 -12.55 30.70
N ASP A 409 17.02 -13.51 31.31
CA ASP A 409 18.23 -14.08 30.71
C ASP A 409 17.89 -14.80 29.39
N ARG A 410 18.91 -14.94 28.52
CA ARG A 410 18.71 -15.44 27.17
C ARG A 410 18.18 -16.88 27.13
N ASP A 411 18.68 -17.74 28.00
CA ASP A 411 18.33 -19.17 27.98
C ASP A 411 16.90 -19.40 28.51
N SER A 412 16.49 -18.67 29.54
CA SER A 412 15.11 -18.65 30.02
C SER A 412 14.14 -18.15 28.96
N MET A 413 14.50 -17.10 28.19
CA MET A 413 13.66 -16.61 27.11
C MET A 413 13.53 -17.63 25.98
N ILE A 414 14.64 -18.27 25.60
CA ILE A 414 14.66 -19.33 24.57
C ILE A 414 13.77 -20.49 25.01
N SER A 415 13.88 -20.93 26.27
CA SER A 415 13.06 -22.02 26.80
C SER A 415 11.56 -21.72 26.73
N VAL A 416 11.16 -20.50 27.03
CA VAL A 416 9.75 -20.08 26.91
C VAL A 416 9.30 -20.00 25.45
N ILE A 417 10.13 -19.47 24.54
CA ILE A 417 9.80 -19.44 23.10
C ILE A 417 9.57 -20.85 22.58
N LEU A 418 10.46 -21.80 22.89
CA LEU A 418 10.32 -23.19 22.47
C LEU A 418 9.07 -23.84 23.05
N ALA A 419 8.77 -23.60 24.33
CA ALA A 419 7.58 -24.15 24.96
C ALA A 419 6.26 -23.60 24.39
N VAL A 420 6.22 -22.31 24.00
CA VAL A 420 5.05 -21.69 23.38
C VAL A 420 4.83 -22.20 21.96
N CYS A 421 5.91 -22.44 21.21
CA CYS A 421 5.88 -22.91 19.82
C CYS A 421 5.84 -24.46 19.71
N ASP A 422 5.72 -25.18 20.82
CA ASP A 422 5.72 -26.64 20.85
C ASP A 422 4.42 -27.21 20.27
N GLY A 423 4.54 -28.12 19.30
CA GLY A 423 3.42 -28.81 18.64
C GLY A 423 2.55 -27.94 17.73
N ARG A 424 2.87 -26.67 17.55
CA ARG A 424 2.06 -25.73 16.76
C ARG A 424 2.89 -24.59 16.20
N TYR A 425 2.47 -24.04 15.04
CA TYR A 425 3.02 -22.80 14.54
C TYR A 425 2.39 -21.62 15.28
N VAL A 426 3.19 -20.68 15.74
CA VAL A 426 2.73 -19.44 16.39
C VAL A 426 3.18 -18.26 15.54
N ARG A 427 2.23 -17.43 15.10
CA ARG A 427 2.50 -16.23 14.30
C ARG A 427 3.40 -15.27 15.08
N LEU A 428 4.33 -14.61 14.40
CA LEU A 428 5.31 -13.72 15.02
C LEU A 428 4.66 -12.61 15.86
N SER A 429 3.57 -12.01 15.38
CA SER A 429 2.79 -11.00 16.11
C SER A 429 2.19 -11.57 17.41
N VAL A 430 1.62 -12.77 17.35
CA VAL A 430 1.05 -13.47 18.52
C VAL A 430 2.13 -13.84 19.53
N LEU A 431 3.27 -14.31 19.05
CA LEU A 431 4.42 -14.61 19.91
C LEU A 431 4.93 -13.35 20.63
N ALA A 432 5.00 -12.22 19.92
CA ALA A 432 5.37 -10.93 20.49
C ALA A 432 4.36 -10.46 21.57
N GLU A 433 3.07 -10.63 21.31
CA GLU A 433 2.00 -10.33 22.26
C GLU A 433 2.06 -11.23 23.50
N LEU A 434 2.20 -12.56 23.33
CA LEU A 434 2.34 -13.52 24.43
C LEU A 434 3.52 -13.21 25.33
N LEU A 435 4.67 -12.88 24.74
CA LEU A 435 5.90 -12.63 25.48
C LEU A 435 6.03 -11.19 25.97
N SER A 436 5.10 -10.30 25.59
CA SER A 436 5.15 -8.84 25.85
C SER A 436 6.50 -8.25 25.39
N ARG A 437 6.89 -8.54 24.16
CA ARG A 437 8.14 -8.08 23.53
C ARG A 437 7.90 -7.47 22.17
N ASN A 438 8.84 -6.63 21.73
CA ASN A 438 8.84 -6.07 20.38
C ASN A 438 9.12 -7.16 19.33
N VAL A 439 8.40 -7.12 18.20
CA VAL A 439 8.50 -8.08 17.10
C VAL A 439 9.93 -8.16 16.53
N ASP A 440 10.56 -7.00 16.27
CA ASP A 440 11.91 -6.95 15.70
C ASP A 440 12.96 -7.45 16.70
N GLY A 441 12.79 -7.10 17.97
CA GLY A 441 13.66 -7.57 19.06
C GLY A 441 13.60 -9.09 19.24
N LEU A 442 12.41 -9.69 19.11
CA LEU A 442 12.26 -11.15 19.16
C LEU A 442 12.88 -11.83 17.94
N ARG A 443 12.59 -11.30 16.73
CA ARG A 443 13.12 -11.86 15.50
C ARG A 443 14.63 -11.86 15.47
N LYS A 444 15.26 -10.69 15.59
CA LYS A 444 16.72 -10.51 15.51
C LYS A 444 17.46 -11.07 16.73
N GLY A 445 16.87 -10.93 17.92
CA GLY A 445 17.50 -11.33 19.18
C GLY A 445 17.48 -12.84 19.45
N TYR A 446 16.45 -13.55 18.97
CA TYR A 446 16.21 -14.96 19.34
C TYR A 446 15.86 -15.84 18.15
N LEU A 447 14.83 -15.49 17.36
CA LEU A 447 14.24 -16.40 16.38
C LEU A 447 15.19 -16.72 15.22
N ASP A 448 15.92 -15.73 14.69
CA ASP A 448 16.86 -15.94 13.58
C ASP A 448 18.01 -16.90 13.98
N ALA A 449 18.49 -16.80 15.22
CA ALA A 449 19.50 -17.73 15.76
C ALA A 449 18.90 -19.15 15.93
N LEU A 450 17.70 -19.26 16.50
CA LEU A 450 17.04 -20.54 16.74
C LEU A 450 16.68 -21.27 15.43
N VAL A 451 16.33 -20.52 14.37
CA VAL A 451 16.12 -21.09 13.03
C VAL A 451 17.45 -21.57 12.43
N LYS A 452 18.53 -20.79 12.56
CA LYS A 452 19.87 -21.19 12.09
C LYS A 452 20.37 -22.46 12.79
N ASP A 453 20.04 -22.60 14.06
CA ASP A 453 20.40 -23.77 14.89
C ASP A 453 19.42 -24.94 14.72
N ASN A 454 18.45 -24.85 13.78
CA ASN A 454 17.41 -25.85 13.52
C ASN A 454 16.58 -26.24 14.77
N ARG A 455 16.43 -25.31 15.72
CA ARG A 455 15.61 -25.53 16.93
C ARG A 455 14.17 -25.07 16.73
N ILE A 456 13.91 -24.18 15.76
CA ILE A 456 12.58 -23.74 15.34
C ILE A 456 12.46 -23.83 13.81
N LEU A 457 11.29 -24.20 13.33
CA LEU A 457 10.92 -24.23 11.93
C LEU A 457 10.11 -22.97 11.57
N ARG A 458 10.27 -22.50 10.35
CA ARG A 458 9.46 -21.40 9.76
C ARG A 458 8.32 -22.02 8.96
N ALA A 459 7.12 -21.47 9.08
CA ALA A 459 5.98 -21.83 8.21
C ALA A 459 6.25 -21.50 6.74
N PHE A 460 6.97 -20.38 6.49
CA PHE A 460 7.36 -19.93 5.15
C PHE A 460 8.89 -19.82 5.06
N PRO A 461 9.62 -20.94 4.83
CA PRO A 461 11.09 -20.91 4.80
C PRO A 461 11.67 -20.07 3.68
N GLY A 462 11.02 -20.07 2.50
CA GLY A 462 11.44 -19.32 1.30
C GLY A 462 11.21 -17.82 1.39
N THR A 463 10.36 -17.36 2.34
CA THR A 463 10.01 -15.96 2.52
C THR A 463 10.11 -15.57 4.00
N PRO A 464 11.32 -15.31 4.51
CA PRO A 464 11.54 -15.05 5.95
C PRO A 464 10.75 -13.86 6.52
N THR A 465 10.38 -12.92 5.65
CA THR A 465 9.61 -11.71 6.00
C THR A 465 8.12 -11.81 5.67
N HIS A 466 7.62 -13.03 5.42
CA HIS A 466 6.21 -13.25 5.12
C HIS A 466 5.31 -12.70 6.24
N GLU A 467 4.24 -12.03 5.89
CA GLU A 467 3.32 -11.40 6.86
C GLU A 467 2.74 -12.41 7.86
N MET A 468 2.41 -13.62 7.36
CA MET A 468 1.90 -14.72 8.16
C MET A 468 3.02 -15.62 8.70
N GLN A 469 4.28 -15.13 8.71
CA GLN A 469 5.39 -15.94 9.21
C GLN A 469 5.13 -16.42 10.62
N SER A 470 5.17 -17.74 10.78
CA SER A 470 4.90 -18.44 12.02
C SER A 470 6.04 -19.40 12.34
N TYR A 471 6.20 -19.71 13.60
CA TYR A 471 7.33 -20.49 14.11
C TYR A 471 6.84 -21.67 14.93
N ARG A 472 7.41 -22.86 14.70
CA ARG A 472 7.18 -24.09 15.46
C ARG A 472 8.50 -24.64 15.98
N THR A 473 8.49 -25.17 17.20
CA THR A 473 9.64 -25.89 17.74
C THR A 473 9.91 -27.13 16.90
N ALA A 474 11.16 -27.32 16.48
CA ALA A 474 11.58 -28.49 15.75
C ALA A 474 11.56 -29.72 16.69
N GLU A 475 10.96 -30.82 16.25
CA GLU A 475 11.05 -32.08 16.97
C GLU A 475 12.52 -32.51 16.99
N VAL A 476 13.03 -32.82 18.17
CA VAL A 476 14.36 -33.42 18.31
C VAL A 476 14.26 -34.82 17.71
N GLY A 477 14.53 -34.90 16.39
CA GLY A 477 14.52 -36.17 15.68
C GLY A 477 15.52 -37.14 16.30
N SER A 478 15.05 -38.33 16.64
CA SER A 478 15.85 -39.50 16.87
C SER A 478 16.72 -39.82 15.63
N LYS A 479 17.90 -39.21 15.57
CA LYS A 479 18.97 -39.68 14.70
C LYS A 479 19.50 -40.97 15.32
N GLY A 480 18.99 -42.09 14.85
CA GLY A 480 19.54 -43.40 15.18
C GLY A 480 18.91 -44.50 14.34
N LEU A 481 19.73 -45.18 13.56
CA LEU A 481 19.50 -46.44 12.86
C LEU A 481 18.79 -46.37 11.49
N HIS A 482 19.61 -46.14 10.43
CA HIS A 482 19.74 -47.14 9.38
C HIS A 482 21.09 -46.90 8.65
N ARG A 483 22.11 -47.65 9.09
CA ARG A 483 23.20 -48.15 8.26
C ARG A 483 22.83 -49.58 7.87
N SER A 484 22.66 -49.82 6.62
CA SER A 484 23.19 -50.97 5.87
C SER A 484 22.76 -50.82 4.42
#